data_c53184a9dcea8c5196d5aa1dbaad6dfb
#
_entry.id   c53184a9dcea8c5196d5aa1dbaad6dfb
#
_cell.length_a   1.000
_cell.length_b   1.000
_cell.length_c   1.000
_cell.angle_alpha   90.00
_cell.angle_beta   90.00
_cell.angle_gamma   90.00
#
_symmetry.space_group_name_H-M   'P 1'
#
loop_
_entity.id
_entity.type
_entity.pdbx_description
1 polymer ?
#
loop_
_entity_poly.entity_id
_entity_poly.type
_entity_poly.pdbx_seq_one_letter_code
_entity_poly.pdbx_strand_id
1 'polypeptide(L)'
;MKPTFIISLLLFSFIATCTTLAQHSTYHISGRVTDTEGEPLPGATISIKGKGTGAVTSVDGTYTLQLPGTGTYLITASYVGYQPQEKRLTVGKEKRLSFRLSEDQFDLGTVVVTGTRTPKLLKDAPIITRVITADDIKKVDATNVGQLLQSELPGIEFSYSMDQQVSINMQGFGGNSVLFLVDGERLAGETLNNVDYNRLNLDNVERVEIVKGAASTLYGSSAVGGVINIITRDSEDPWNLNVNSRFGEHNDQRYGGTFSFKAGKFNSQTNVQHTMSDSYDVPEGDVTTIFGNRTWNVKERLVYRPIEQLKLTARGGYYFRERDKTGDSKDRYRDFSGGLKANYDFNIMSNLEVAYTFDQYDKSDYLTSYKYDVRDYSNVQHSVRALYNYTFNDKNILTVGGDYMRDYLLSYQFTNNGSYTMHSADAFGQFDWNPTEHFNVISGVRFDYFSQSNVRHISPHIGLMYKIANCSLRGSYSQGFRSPTLKEMYMNFDMANAMMIYGNPDLKSETSHNFSLSAEYTKNRYNFTVSGYYNLVNDRIDLTSFRDTDGRWAQLYINTEKVDIAGVDINASAKYPCGLGIRVSYGYLHEFMRDK
;
A
#
# COMPACT_ATOMS: atom_id res chain seq x y z
N MET A 1 -21.31 -1.15 -43.78
CA MET A 1 -19.89 -1.04 -43.36
C MET A 1 -19.82 -1.43 -41.87
N LYS A 2 -18.99 -2.42 -41.53
CA LYS A 2 -18.94 -2.98 -40.18
C LYS A 2 -18.26 -1.98 -39.21
N PRO A 3 -18.75 -1.81 -37.98
CA PRO A 3 -18.24 -0.81 -37.02
C PRO A 3 -16.75 -0.98 -36.65
N THR A 4 -16.15 -2.12 -36.89
CA THR A 4 -14.73 -2.40 -36.70
C THR A 4 -13.78 -1.56 -37.58
N PHE A 5 -14.24 -1.06 -38.71
CA PHE A 5 -13.44 -0.25 -39.64
C PHE A 5 -13.32 1.22 -39.16
N ILE A 6 -14.33 1.72 -38.46
CA ILE A 6 -14.37 3.10 -37.96
C ILE A 6 -13.47 3.25 -36.73
N ILE A 7 -13.42 2.24 -35.87
CA ILE A 7 -12.56 2.23 -34.68
C ILE A 7 -11.07 2.14 -35.08
N SER A 8 -10.74 1.36 -36.11
CA SER A 8 -9.37 1.25 -36.66
C SER A 8 -8.91 2.57 -37.32
N LEU A 9 -9.81 3.30 -37.95
CA LEU A 9 -9.50 4.59 -38.58
C LEU A 9 -9.34 5.72 -37.56
N LEU A 10 -10.10 5.69 -36.46
CA LEU A 10 -9.97 6.63 -35.36
C LEU A 10 -8.68 6.39 -34.54
N LEU A 11 -8.28 5.14 -34.33
CA LEU A 11 -6.98 4.84 -33.72
C LEU A 11 -5.81 5.26 -34.61
N PHE A 12 -5.90 5.11 -35.93
CA PHE A 12 -4.84 5.50 -36.84
C PHE A 12 -4.75 7.02 -37.02
N SER A 13 -5.86 7.76 -36.97
CA SER A 13 -5.85 9.23 -37.00
C SER A 13 -5.32 9.84 -35.69
N PHE A 14 -5.47 9.17 -34.53
CA PHE A 14 -4.89 9.62 -33.27
C PHE A 14 -3.37 9.42 -33.20
N ILE A 15 -2.85 8.41 -33.90
CA ILE A 15 -1.38 8.17 -34.01
C ILE A 15 -0.74 9.13 -35.00
N ALA A 16 -1.45 9.61 -36.01
CA ALA A 16 -0.90 10.49 -37.03
C ALA A 16 -0.81 11.98 -36.64
N THR A 17 -1.50 12.41 -35.56
CA THR A 17 -1.45 13.80 -35.07
C THR A 17 -0.36 14.08 -34.02
N CYS A 18 0.41 13.07 -33.60
CA CYS A 18 1.49 13.20 -32.59
C CYS A 18 2.87 13.47 -33.17
N THR A 19 3.05 13.91 -34.41
CA THR A 19 4.37 14.15 -35.01
C THR A 19 4.71 15.63 -35.22
N THR A 20 4.31 16.52 -34.33
CA THR A 20 5.03 17.77 -34.14
C THR A 20 5.94 17.64 -32.94
N LEU A 21 7.08 16.98 -33.09
CA LEU A 21 8.18 16.99 -32.16
C LEU A 21 8.72 18.43 -32.08
N ALA A 22 8.25 19.19 -31.12
CA ALA A 22 8.96 20.37 -30.67
C ALA A 22 10.35 19.92 -30.21
N GLN A 23 11.38 20.36 -30.88
CA GLN A 23 12.78 20.15 -30.52
C GLN A 23 13.04 20.87 -29.19
N HIS A 24 12.81 20.18 -28.07
CA HIS A 24 13.14 20.69 -26.74
C HIS A 24 14.66 20.52 -26.58
N SER A 25 15.37 21.60 -26.46
CA SER A 25 16.78 21.58 -26.06
C SER A 25 16.86 21.02 -24.64
N THR A 26 17.39 19.81 -24.51
CA THR A 26 17.65 19.16 -23.23
C THR A 26 18.94 19.72 -22.63
N TYR A 27 18.86 20.09 -21.35
CA TYR A 27 20.01 20.56 -20.59
C TYR A 27 20.44 19.48 -19.59
N HIS A 28 21.75 19.22 -19.53
CA HIS A 28 22.30 18.26 -18.57
C HIS A 28 23.03 19.01 -17.45
N ILE A 29 22.71 18.67 -16.22
CA ILE A 29 23.42 19.13 -15.03
C ILE A 29 24.07 17.91 -14.39
N SER A 30 25.36 18.02 -14.12
CA SER A 30 26.10 17.00 -13.37
C SER A 30 26.41 17.50 -11.96
N GLY A 31 26.64 16.57 -11.05
CA GLY A 31 27.03 16.88 -9.69
C GLY A 31 27.46 15.64 -8.92
N ARG A 32 27.73 15.84 -7.64
CA ARG A 32 28.09 14.77 -6.72
C ARG A 32 27.31 14.94 -5.43
N VAL A 33 26.84 13.82 -4.86
CA VAL A 33 26.23 13.77 -3.53
C VAL A 33 27.19 13.08 -2.58
N THR A 34 27.49 13.74 -1.47
CA THR A 34 28.36 13.21 -0.41
C THR A 34 27.69 13.40 0.94
N ASP A 35 28.18 12.69 1.94
CA ASP A 35 27.87 12.98 3.33
C ASP A 35 28.66 14.19 3.88
N THR A 36 28.54 14.43 5.21
CA THR A 36 29.26 15.50 5.91
C THR A 36 30.76 15.24 6.06
N GLU A 37 31.21 14.01 5.88
CA GLU A 37 32.63 13.60 5.92
C GLU A 37 33.27 13.64 4.54
N GLY A 38 32.44 13.77 3.48
CA GLY A 38 32.87 13.84 2.07
C GLY A 38 32.84 12.49 1.37
N GLU A 39 32.34 11.44 2.06
CA GLU A 39 32.16 10.11 1.45
C GLU A 39 31.00 10.15 0.43
N PRO A 40 31.15 9.47 -0.71
CA PRO A 40 30.10 9.42 -1.71
C PRO A 40 28.87 8.69 -1.21
N LEU A 41 27.68 9.15 -1.61
CA LEU A 41 26.41 8.49 -1.34
C LEU A 41 25.87 7.84 -2.61
N PRO A 42 26.17 6.54 -2.87
CA PRO A 42 25.66 5.79 -4.02
C PRO A 42 24.17 5.53 -3.87
N GLY A 43 23.38 5.66 -4.96
CA GLY A 43 21.94 5.42 -4.90
C GLY A 43 21.13 6.60 -4.33
N ALA A 44 21.76 7.75 -4.07
CA ALA A 44 21.03 8.96 -3.68
C ALA A 44 20.16 9.46 -4.84
N THR A 45 18.92 9.79 -4.56
CA THR A 45 17.95 10.27 -5.55
C THR A 45 18.03 11.77 -5.69
N ILE A 46 18.16 12.24 -6.92
CA ILE A 46 18.09 13.64 -7.30
C ILE A 46 16.77 13.85 -8.03
N SER A 47 15.88 14.64 -7.48
CA SER A 47 14.56 14.91 -8.06
C SER A 47 14.35 16.40 -8.30
N ILE A 48 13.54 16.70 -9.30
CA ILE A 48 13.05 18.06 -9.53
C ILE A 48 11.72 18.17 -8.76
N LYS A 49 11.60 19.13 -7.86
CA LYS A 49 10.39 19.32 -7.04
C LYS A 49 9.16 19.49 -7.93
N GLY A 50 8.13 18.68 -7.67
CA GLY A 50 6.89 18.67 -8.46
C GLY A 50 6.95 17.87 -9.76
N LYS A 51 8.01 17.05 -9.97
CA LYS A 51 8.16 16.20 -11.17
C LYS A 51 8.43 14.75 -10.83
N GLY A 52 7.98 13.86 -11.71
CA GLY A 52 8.35 12.45 -11.72
C GLY A 52 9.74 12.14 -12.32
N THR A 53 10.49 13.16 -12.72
CA THR A 53 11.84 13.02 -13.33
C THR A 53 12.93 13.24 -12.29
N GLY A 54 13.89 12.31 -12.23
CA GLY A 54 15.03 12.36 -11.34
C GLY A 54 16.23 11.60 -11.92
N ALA A 55 17.33 11.67 -11.22
CA ALA A 55 18.54 10.88 -11.45
C ALA A 55 18.93 10.19 -10.14
N VAL A 56 19.70 9.13 -10.25
CA VAL A 56 20.27 8.42 -9.10
C VAL A 56 21.79 8.52 -9.19
N THR A 57 22.46 8.63 -8.04
CA THR A 57 23.92 8.70 -7.99
C THR A 57 24.55 7.33 -8.25
N SER A 58 25.66 7.33 -8.99
CA SER A 58 26.54 6.19 -9.23
C SER A 58 27.36 5.84 -7.96
N VAL A 59 28.15 4.78 -8.05
CA VAL A 59 28.99 4.27 -6.93
C VAL A 59 29.95 5.34 -6.36
N ASP A 60 30.41 6.27 -7.17
CA ASP A 60 31.27 7.40 -6.76
C ASP A 60 30.46 8.64 -6.30
N GLY A 61 29.15 8.51 -6.16
CA GLY A 61 28.24 9.59 -5.76
C GLY A 61 27.94 10.60 -6.85
N THR A 62 28.41 10.42 -8.10
CA THR A 62 28.14 11.34 -9.21
C THR A 62 26.78 11.08 -9.83
N TYR A 63 26.17 12.13 -10.40
CA TYR A 63 24.91 12.03 -11.13
C TYR A 63 24.88 12.96 -12.34
N THR A 64 24.01 12.65 -13.28
CA THR A 64 23.65 13.54 -14.39
C THR A 64 22.13 13.62 -14.43
N LEU A 65 21.62 14.84 -14.18
CA LEU A 65 20.19 15.13 -14.22
C LEU A 65 19.85 15.84 -15.51
N GLN A 66 18.85 15.34 -16.20
CA GLN A 66 18.32 15.96 -17.40
C GLN A 66 17.20 16.93 -17.06
N LEU A 67 17.29 18.14 -17.61
CA LEU A 67 16.34 19.21 -17.40
C LEU A 67 15.56 19.48 -18.70
N PRO A 68 14.24 19.59 -18.64
CA PRO A 68 13.41 19.63 -19.84
C PRO A 68 13.33 20.99 -20.55
N GLY A 69 14.13 21.97 -20.15
CA GLY A 69 14.15 23.29 -20.79
C GLY A 69 14.89 24.36 -19.99
N THR A 70 14.82 25.60 -20.44
CA THR A 70 15.33 26.77 -19.72
C THR A 70 14.39 27.13 -18.57
N GLY A 71 14.91 27.60 -17.43
CA GLY A 71 14.13 28.01 -16.28
C GLY A 71 14.90 27.88 -14.97
N THR A 72 14.21 28.18 -13.86
CA THR A 72 14.73 27.95 -12.52
C THR A 72 14.01 26.76 -11.90
N TYR A 73 14.76 25.76 -11.44
CA TYR A 73 14.28 24.53 -10.85
C TYR A 73 14.69 24.45 -9.39
N LEU A 74 13.82 23.87 -8.57
CA LEU A 74 14.17 23.45 -7.23
C LEU A 74 14.54 21.97 -7.28
N ILE A 75 15.81 21.68 -7.04
CA ILE A 75 16.37 20.33 -7.10
C ILE A 75 16.53 19.82 -5.68
N THR A 76 15.98 18.64 -5.40
CA THR A 76 16.09 17.96 -4.12
C THR A 76 17.00 16.76 -4.26
N ALA A 77 18.04 16.68 -3.43
CA ALA A 77 18.82 15.47 -3.23
C ALA A 77 18.34 14.77 -1.96
N SER A 78 18.03 13.48 -2.05
CA SER A 78 17.61 12.66 -0.92
C SER A 78 18.32 11.31 -0.95
N TYR A 79 18.62 10.78 0.23
CA TYR A 79 19.19 9.45 0.41
C TYR A 79 18.64 8.86 1.71
N VAL A 80 18.38 7.55 1.72
CA VAL A 80 17.87 6.86 2.91
C VAL A 80 18.84 7.04 4.07
N GLY A 81 18.32 7.48 5.22
CA GLY A 81 19.14 7.79 6.39
C GLY A 81 19.81 9.18 6.37
N TYR A 82 19.51 10.03 5.39
CA TYR A 82 20.07 11.39 5.27
C TYR A 82 18.99 12.44 5.12
N GLN A 83 19.24 13.63 5.69
CA GLN A 83 18.34 14.79 5.51
C GLN A 83 18.41 15.28 4.07
N PRO A 84 17.26 15.42 3.37
CA PRO A 84 17.27 15.92 2.00
C PRO A 84 17.70 17.38 1.97
N GLN A 85 18.43 17.73 0.93
CA GLN A 85 18.87 19.08 0.67
C GLN A 85 18.23 19.62 -0.61
N GLU A 86 17.65 20.82 -0.52
CA GLU A 86 17.07 21.51 -1.67
C GLU A 86 17.98 22.66 -2.13
N LYS A 87 18.22 22.76 -3.44
CA LYS A 87 18.95 23.86 -4.06
C LYS A 87 18.21 24.39 -5.29
N ARG A 88 18.19 25.70 -5.44
CA ARG A 88 17.68 26.33 -6.67
C ARG A 88 18.76 26.29 -7.75
N LEU A 89 18.35 25.91 -8.94
CA LEU A 89 19.21 25.86 -10.13
C LEU A 89 18.58 26.69 -11.25
N THR A 90 19.35 27.64 -11.81
CA THR A 90 18.94 28.36 -13.01
C THR A 90 19.71 27.83 -14.20
N VAL A 91 19.00 27.23 -15.16
CA VAL A 91 19.60 26.67 -16.38
C VAL A 91 20.35 27.73 -17.15
N GLY A 92 21.57 27.40 -17.54
CA GLY A 92 22.48 28.31 -18.30
C GLY A 92 23.43 29.12 -17.42
N LYS A 93 23.19 29.25 -16.10
CA LYS A 93 24.12 29.89 -15.17
C LYS A 93 25.08 28.90 -14.51
N GLU A 94 24.59 27.71 -14.21
CA GLU A 94 25.31 26.67 -13.49
C GLU A 94 25.36 25.38 -14.33
N LYS A 95 26.55 24.78 -14.43
CA LYS A 95 26.76 23.50 -15.13
C LYS A 95 26.94 22.33 -14.16
N ARG A 96 27.16 22.62 -12.88
CA ARG A 96 27.34 21.62 -11.81
C ARG A 96 26.55 22.00 -10.58
N LEU A 97 25.89 21.01 -9.96
CA LEU A 97 25.16 21.17 -8.71
C LEU A 97 25.49 19.98 -7.82
N SER A 98 26.24 20.22 -6.74
CA SER A 98 26.60 19.15 -5.78
C SER A 98 25.87 19.35 -4.46
N PHE A 99 25.60 18.24 -3.78
CA PHE A 99 24.91 18.21 -2.49
C PHE A 99 25.80 17.56 -1.45
N ARG A 100 25.65 18.04 -0.21
CA ARG A 100 26.30 17.47 0.96
C ARG A 100 25.22 17.21 2.00
N LEU A 101 24.83 15.93 2.14
CA LEU A 101 23.75 15.53 3.00
C LEU A 101 24.26 15.24 4.43
N SER A 102 23.49 15.64 5.42
CA SER A 102 23.69 15.24 6.81
C SER A 102 22.83 14.04 7.14
N GLU A 103 23.28 13.16 8.02
CA GLU A 103 22.50 12.02 8.46
C GLU A 103 21.12 12.45 8.98
N ASP A 104 20.09 11.75 8.52
CA ASP A 104 18.72 11.88 9.01
C ASP A 104 18.42 10.70 9.93
N GLN A 105 18.58 10.92 11.21
CA GLN A 105 18.41 9.88 12.21
C GLN A 105 16.95 9.38 12.35
N PHE A 106 15.97 10.04 11.72
CA PHE A 106 14.54 9.70 11.82
C PHE A 106 13.85 9.48 10.49
N ASP A 107 14.62 9.36 9.41
CA ASP A 107 14.10 9.12 8.05
C ASP A 107 13.04 10.14 7.59
N LEU A 108 13.05 11.35 8.15
CA LEU A 108 12.12 12.45 7.82
C LEU A 108 12.27 12.95 6.38
N GLY A 109 13.39 12.62 5.75
CA GLY A 109 13.68 12.84 4.35
C GLY A 109 13.09 11.79 3.41
N THR A 110 12.49 10.73 3.93
CA THR A 110 11.85 9.72 3.10
C THR A 110 10.67 10.32 2.34
N VAL A 111 10.62 10.02 1.05
CA VAL A 111 9.47 10.40 0.21
C VAL A 111 8.35 9.37 0.42
N VAL A 112 7.18 9.85 0.81
CA VAL A 112 5.98 9.04 0.99
C VAL A 112 4.91 9.41 -0.03
N VAL A 113 4.07 8.46 -0.40
CA VAL A 113 3.02 8.64 -1.41
C VAL A 113 1.62 8.27 -0.89
N THR A 114 1.53 7.43 0.13
CA THR A 114 0.26 6.82 0.56
C THR A 114 -0.72 7.84 1.16
N GLY A 115 -0.23 8.79 1.94
CA GLY A 115 -1.10 9.79 2.57
C GLY A 115 -1.67 10.85 1.62
N THR A 116 -1.08 11.04 0.44
CA THR A 116 -1.42 12.15 -0.47
C THR A 116 -1.60 11.74 -1.92
N ARG A 117 -1.34 10.48 -2.29
CA ARG A 117 -1.23 9.99 -3.70
C ARG A 117 -0.22 10.76 -4.56
N THR A 118 0.54 11.65 -3.97
CA THR A 118 1.62 12.41 -4.60
C THR A 118 2.88 12.30 -3.75
N PRO A 119 4.08 12.24 -4.36
CA PRO A 119 5.33 12.17 -3.61
C PRO A 119 5.50 13.40 -2.70
N LYS A 120 5.66 13.17 -1.41
CA LYS A 120 5.97 14.19 -0.39
C LYS A 120 7.05 13.69 0.56
N LEU A 121 7.87 14.60 1.06
CA LEU A 121 8.75 14.27 2.18
C LEU A 121 7.89 13.98 3.43
N LEU A 122 8.26 12.97 4.19
CA LEU A 122 7.52 12.57 5.40
C LEU A 122 7.31 13.74 6.37
N LYS A 123 8.35 14.58 6.57
CA LYS A 123 8.27 15.80 7.39
C LYS A 123 7.27 16.85 6.88
N ASP A 124 6.89 16.79 5.60
CA ASP A 124 6.02 17.74 4.92
C ASP A 124 4.61 17.16 4.65
N ALA A 125 4.38 15.90 5.04
CA ALA A 125 3.10 15.24 4.87
C ALA A 125 2.08 15.73 5.91
N PRO A 126 0.94 16.32 5.50
CA PRO A 126 -0.11 16.79 6.42
C PRO A 126 -0.91 15.62 7.02
N ILE A 127 -0.93 14.47 6.37
CA ILE A 127 -1.53 13.23 6.87
C ILE A 127 -0.48 12.43 7.60
N ILE A 128 -0.80 11.96 8.81
CA ILE A 128 0.12 11.18 9.63
C ILE A 128 0.41 9.85 8.92
N THR A 129 1.63 9.74 8.41
CA THR A 129 2.13 8.54 7.74
C THR A 129 3.29 7.97 8.55
N ARG A 130 3.17 6.70 8.95
CA ARG A 130 4.29 5.96 9.52
C ARG A 130 5.04 5.24 8.41
N VAL A 131 6.35 5.25 8.49
CA VAL A 131 7.21 4.51 7.56
C VAL A 131 8.03 3.48 8.35
N ILE A 132 8.05 2.24 7.86
CA ILE A 132 8.96 1.19 8.28
C ILE A 132 9.95 1.01 7.13
N THR A 133 11.22 1.30 7.35
CA THR A 133 12.25 1.27 6.31
C THR A 133 12.78 -0.14 6.06
N ALA A 134 13.50 -0.33 4.95
CA ALA A 134 14.19 -1.60 4.68
C ALA A 134 15.17 -2.00 5.80
N ASP A 135 15.79 -1.02 6.46
CA ASP A 135 16.69 -1.27 7.60
C ASP A 135 15.94 -1.69 8.87
N ASP A 136 14.75 -1.12 9.12
CA ASP A 136 13.89 -1.58 10.21
C ASP A 136 13.43 -3.02 9.95
N ILE A 137 13.03 -3.35 8.72
CA ILE A 137 12.64 -4.71 8.31
C ILE A 137 13.77 -5.73 8.58
N LYS A 138 15.01 -5.39 8.21
CA LYS A 138 16.17 -6.26 8.46
C LYS A 138 16.47 -6.47 9.94
N LYS A 139 16.31 -5.43 10.78
CA LYS A 139 16.56 -5.50 12.23
C LYS A 139 15.56 -6.39 12.96
N VAL A 140 14.32 -6.45 12.50
CA VAL A 140 13.25 -7.26 13.09
C VAL A 140 13.35 -8.73 12.70
N ASP A 141 14.00 -9.05 11.56
CA ASP A 141 14.06 -10.39 10.97
C ASP A 141 12.68 -11.04 10.79
N ALA A 142 11.68 -10.20 10.45
CA ALA A 142 10.33 -10.67 10.23
C ALA A 142 10.25 -11.55 8.97
N THR A 143 9.49 -12.64 9.05
CA THR A 143 9.30 -13.56 7.92
C THR A 143 8.17 -13.15 7.00
N ASN A 144 7.21 -12.40 7.50
CA ASN A 144 6.08 -11.88 6.74
C ASN A 144 5.64 -10.50 7.27
N VAL A 145 4.77 -9.85 6.51
CA VAL A 145 4.28 -8.51 6.85
C VAL A 145 3.52 -8.49 8.18
N GLY A 146 2.79 -9.55 8.52
CA GLY A 146 2.08 -9.63 9.81
C GLY A 146 3.03 -9.51 11.01
N GLN A 147 4.10 -10.29 11.02
CA GLN A 147 5.13 -10.23 12.08
C GLN A 147 5.83 -8.87 12.13
N LEU A 148 6.14 -8.29 10.97
CA LEU A 148 6.73 -6.95 10.89
C LEU A 148 5.83 -5.90 11.54
N LEU A 149 4.54 -5.89 11.18
CA LEU A 149 3.58 -4.93 11.69
C LEU A 149 3.38 -5.10 13.21
N GLN A 150 3.34 -6.34 13.70
CA GLN A 150 3.20 -6.63 15.14
C GLN A 150 4.37 -6.05 15.96
N SER A 151 5.59 -6.13 15.46
CA SER A 151 6.78 -5.65 16.16
C SER A 151 6.99 -4.14 16.03
N GLU A 152 6.57 -3.54 14.91
CA GLU A 152 6.87 -2.15 14.57
C GLU A 152 5.73 -1.16 14.82
N LEU A 153 4.48 -1.63 14.98
CA LEU A 153 3.32 -0.77 15.13
C LEU A 153 2.58 -1.00 16.44
N PRO A 154 2.76 -0.12 17.41
CA PRO A 154 1.91 -0.10 18.60
C PRO A 154 0.46 0.26 18.22
N GLY A 155 -0.51 -0.34 18.94
CA GLY A 155 -1.94 -0.11 18.71
C GLY A 155 -2.51 -0.88 17.51
N ILE A 156 -1.77 -1.82 16.94
CA ILE A 156 -2.31 -2.89 16.09
C ILE A 156 -2.45 -4.14 16.94
N GLU A 157 -3.65 -4.66 16.97
CA GLU A 157 -3.96 -5.94 17.61
C GLU A 157 -3.89 -7.06 16.59
N PHE A 158 -3.28 -8.17 16.98
CA PHE A 158 -3.20 -9.38 16.19
C PHE A 158 -3.90 -10.50 16.93
N SER A 159 -4.83 -11.16 16.25
CA SER A 159 -5.45 -12.39 16.71
C SER A 159 -5.21 -13.51 15.70
N TYR A 160 -5.18 -14.73 16.20
CA TYR A 160 -5.00 -15.92 15.39
C TYR A 160 -6.28 -16.74 15.44
N SER A 161 -6.80 -17.11 14.28
CA SER A 161 -7.92 -18.02 14.19
C SER A 161 -7.47 -19.48 14.39
N MET A 162 -8.42 -20.40 14.55
CA MET A 162 -8.16 -21.83 14.73
C MET A 162 -7.36 -22.45 13.57
N ASP A 163 -7.47 -21.87 12.36
CA ASP A 163 -6.71 -22.28 11.19
C ASP A 163 -5.37 -21.53 11.04
N GLN A 164 -4.90 -20.85 12.09
CA GLN A 164 -3.65 -20.10 12.17
C GLN A 164 -3.58 -18.91 11.20
N GLN A 165 -4.72 -18.44 10.74
CA GLN A 165 -4.78 -17.19 9.98
C GLN A 165 -4.68 -15.98 10.91
N VAL A 166 -3.90 -15.00 10.48
CA VAL A 166 -3.71 -13.76 11.24
C VAL A 166 -4.85 -12.80 10.92
N SER A 167 -5.46 -12.24 11.95
CA SER A 167 -6.39 -11.12 11.84
C SER A 167 -5.76 -9.86 12.42
N ILE A 168 -5.93 -8.75 11.74
CA ILE A 168 -5.42 -7.44 12.16
C ILE A 168 -6.59 -6.54 12.55
N ASN A 169 -6.44 -5.85 13.68
CA ASN A 169 -7.29 -4.75 14.09
C ASN A 169 -6.43 -3.48 14.24
N MET A 170 -6.81 -2.42 13.53
CA MET A 170 -6.15 -1.11 13.58
C MET A 170 -7.16 -0.05 13.95
N GLN A 171 -6.94 0.64 15.08
CA GLN A 171 -7.83 1.67 15.61
C GLN A 171 -9.29 1.21 15.81
N GLY A 172 -9.51 -0.05 16.20
CA GLY A 172 -10.84 -0.66 16.40
C GLY A 172 -11.49 -1.19 15.11
N PHE A 173 -10.80 -1.11 13.96
CA PHE A 173 -11.28 -1.61 12.68
C PHE A 173 -10.58 -2.91 12.31
N GLY A 174 -11.36 -3.96 12.04
CA GLY A 174 -10.85 -5.26 11.61
C GLY A 174 -10.38 -5.31 10.15
N GLY A 175 -9.91 -6.48 9.71
CA GLY A 175 -9.22 -6.70 8.44
C GLY A 175 -9.93 -6.18 7.19
N ASN A 176 -11.26 -6.30 7.07
CA ASN A 176 -12.02 -5.78 5.93
C ASN A 176 -12.06 -4.24 5.84
N SER A 177 -11.69 -3.56 6.91
CA SER A 177 -11.69 -2.09 7.01
C SER A 177 -10.27 -1.51 6.96
N VAL A 178 -9.23 -2.35 6.84
CA VAL A 178 -7.82 -1.98 6.65
C VAL A 178 -7.37 -2.42 5.26
N LEU A 179 -6.99 -1.44 4.43
CA LEU A 179 -6.63 -1.71 3.03
C LEU A 179 -5.14 -2.02 2.89
N PHE A 180 -4.82 -3.18 2.31
CA PHE A 180 -3.47 -3.55 1.94
C PHE A 180 -3.21 -3.29 0.45
N LEU A 181 -2.06 -2.66 0.18
CA LEU A 181 -1.60 -2.32 -1.17
C LEU A 181 -0.16 -2.81 -1.39
N VAL A 182 0.16 -3.13 -2.62
CA VAL A 182 1.55 -3.29 -3.10
C VAL A 182 1.76 -2.31 -4.25
N ASP A 183 2.69 -1.36 -4.09
CA ASP A 183 2.94 -0.25 -5.01
C ASP A 183 1.68 0.57 -5.38
N GLY A 184 0.76 0.72 -4.41
CA GLY A 184 -0.50 1.42 -4.57
C GLY A 184 -1.64 0.60 -5.18
N GLU A 185 -1.44 -0.68 -5.48
CA GLU A 185 -2.44 -1.56 -6.08
C GLU A 185 -3.06 -2.51 -5.05
N ARG A 186 -4.38 -2.70 -5.12
CA ARG A 186 -5.13 -3.60 -4.23
C ARG A 186 -4.78 -5.06 -4.47
N LEU A 187 -4.96 -5.87 -3.43
CA LEU A 187 -4.82 -7.33 -3.47
C LEU A 187 -6.20 -7.98 -3.44
N ALA A 188 -6.41 -8.96 -4.33
CA ALA A 188 -7.60 -9.81 -4.32
C ALA A 188 -7.52 -10.91 -3.27
N GLY A 189 -8.66 -11.49 -2.97
CA GLY A 189 -8.77 -12.65 -2.09
C GLY A 189 -8.69 -12.31 -0.61
N GLU A 190 -9.44 -13.04 0.13
CA GLU A 190 -9.46 -12.96 1.58
C GLU A 190 -9.48 -14.36 2.21
N THR A 191 -9.00 -14.43 3.44
CA THR A 191 -9.20 -15.57 4.33
C THR A 191 -9.67 -15.01 5.66
N LEU A 192 -10.89 -15.39 6.10
CA LEU A 192 -11.51 -14.90 7.34
C LEU A 192 -11.48 -13.37 7.48
N ASN A 193 -11.89 -12.66 6.41
CA ASN A 193 -11.91 -11.21 6.32
C ASN A 193 -10.53 -10.53 6.36
N ASN A 194 -9.45 -11.25 6.08
CA ASN A 194 -8.09 -10.73 6.02
C ASN A 194 -7.37 -11.14 4.75
N VAL A 195 -6.41 -10.34 4.34
CA VAL A 195 -5.46 -10.70 3.27
C VAL A 195 -4.59 -11.87 3.74
N ASP A 196 -4.22 -12.78 2.84
CA ASP A 196 -3.21 -13.79 3.14
C ASP A 196 -1.82 -13.12 3.22
N TYR A 197 -1.35 -12.83 4.44
CA TYR A 197 -0.08 -12.15 4.68
C TYR A 197 1.15 -12.95 4.23
N ASN A 198 1.02 -14.27 4.03
CA ASN A 198 2.13 -15.11 3.56
C ASN A 198 2.48 -14.84 2.08
N ARG A 199 1.55 -14.24 1.30
CA ARG A 199 1.82 -13.81 -0.09
C ARG A 199 2.60 -12.50 -0.17
N LEU A 200 2.74 -11.77 0.96
CA LEU A 200 3.43 -10.49 1.05
C LEU A 200 4.89 -10.72 1.45
N ASN A 201 5.74 -10.84 0.45
CA ASN A 201 7.18 -11.05 0.59
C ASN A 201 7.89 -9.73 0.99
N LEU A 202 8.79 -9.80 1.97
CA LEU A 202 9.59 -8.66 2.46
C LEU A 202 10.96 -8.51 1.80
N ASP A 203 11.42 -9.49 0.99
CA ASP A 203 12.80 -9.50 0.46
C ASP A 203 13.12 -8.35 -0.48
N ASN A 204 12.13 -7.83 -1.18
CA ASN A 204 12.27 -6.72 -2.13
C ASN A 204 11.53 -5.46 -1.71
N VAL A 205 11.26 -5.29 -0.41
CA VAL A 205 10.58 -4.12 0.11
C VAL A 205 11.58 -3.00 0.36
N GLU A 206 11.28 -1.82 -0.15
CA GLU A 206 12.01 -0.59 0.15
C GLU A 206 11.53 0.00 1.48
N ARG A 207 10.20 0.06 1.64
CA ARG A 207 9.54 0.54 2.86
C ARG A 207 8.08 0.11 2.91
N VAL A 208 7.50 0.16 4.10
CA VAL A 208 6.05 0.03 4.31
C VAL A 208 5.53 1.37 4.80
N GLU A 209 4.56 1.95 4.08
CA GLU A 209 3.89 3.18 4.45
C GLU A 209 2.54 2.86 5.07
N ILE A 210 2.28 3.40 6.26
CA ILE A 210 1.06 3.17 7.01
C ILE A 210 0.37 4.51 7.29
N VAL A 211 -0.86 4.65 6.79
CA VAL A 211 -1.76 5.76 7.12
C VAL A 211 -2.81 5.22 8.07
N LYS A 212 -2.84 5.75 9.30
CA LYS A 212 -3.84 5.40 10.30
C LYS A 212 -5.07 6.30 10.16
N GLY A 213 -6.27 5.72 10.38
CA GLY A 213 -7.54 6.41 10.24
C GLY A 213 -8.08 6.42 8.80
N ALA A 214 -9.24 7.04 8.61
CA ALA A 214 -9.97 6.95 7.35
C ALA A 214 -9.22 7.61 6.19
N ALA A 215 -8.89 6.80 5.18
CA ALA A 215 -8.25 7.21 3.93
C ALA A 215 -9.15 6.94 2.70
N SER A 216 -10.48 6.79 2.93
CA SER A 216 -11.43 6.42 1.87
C SER A 216 -11.53 7.44 0.75
N THR A 217 -11.25 8.71 0.99
CA THR A 217 -11.20 9.74 -0.05
C THR A 217 -10.17 9.43 -1.13
N LEU A 218 -9.05 8.82 -0.77
CA LEU A 218 -8.00 8.46 -1.73
C LEU A 218 -8.14 7.04 -2.26
N TYR A 219 -8.60 6.12 -1.42
CA TYR A 219 -8.53 4.69 -1.69
C TYR A 219 -9.89 3.99 -1.76
N GLY A 220 -10.99 4.72 -1.48
CA GLY A 220 -12.36 4.20 -1.52
C GLY A 220 -12.70 3.26 -0.38
N SER A 221 -13.60 2.32 -0.66
CA SER A 221 -14.06 1.33 0.31
C SER A 221 -12.92 0.51 0.92
N SER A 222 -13.11 0.06 2.17
CA SER A 222 -12.15 -0.73 2.95
C SER A 222 -10.93 0.04 3.49
N ALA A 223 -10.87 1.36 3.34
CA ALA A 223 -9.82 2.20 3.92
C ALA A 223 -10.35 3.03 5.12
N VAL A 224 -11.26 2.46 5.92
CA VAL A 224 -11.88 3.12 7.07
C VAL A 224 -10.92 3.16 8.26
N GLY A 225 -10.27 2.03 8.57
CA GLY A 225 -9.27 1.92 9.63
C GLY A 225 -7.89 2.41 9.23
N GLY A 226 -7.62 2.45 7.93
CA GLY A 226 -6.36 2.93 7.37
C GLY A 226 -5.88 2.16 6.15
N VAL A 227 -4.67 2.50 5.72
CA VAL A 227 -4.00 1.91 4.55
C VAL A 227 -2.59 1.47 4.92
N ILE A 228 -2.23 0.27 4.52
CA ILE A 228 -0.88 -0.28 4.61
C ILE A 228 -0.40 -0.54 3.19
N ASN A 229 0.61 0.22 2.76
CA ASN A 229 1.13 0.17 1.40
C ASN A 229 2.59 -0.30 1.41
N ILE A 230 2.85 -1.42 0.78
CA ILE A 230 4.17 -2.02 0.65
C ILE A 230 4.79 -1.47 -0.64
N ILE A 231 5.85 -0.68 -0.50
CA ILE A 231 6.58 -0.11 -1.62
C ILE A 231 7.77 -1.00 -1.94
N THR A 232 7.81 -1.50 -3.18
CA THR A 232 8.92 -2.34 -3.65
C THR A 232 10.09 -1.50 -4.11
N ARG A 233 11.31 -2.04 -3.95
CA ARG A 233 12.55 -1.36 -4.30
C ARG A 233 12.69 -1.24 -5.82
N ASP A 234 13.09 -0.06 -6.29
CA ASP A 234 13.60 0.17 -7.65
C ASP A 234 15.13 0.03 -7.63
N SER A 235 15.70 -0.81 -8.49
CA SER A 235 17.16 -0.89 -8.67
C SER A 235 17.55 -0.14 -9.93
N GLU A 236 18.48 0.80 -9.79
CA GLU A 236 19.07 1.57 -10.89
C GLU A 236 20.50 1.10 -11.23
N ASP A 237 21.01 0.12 -10.47
CA ASP A 237 22.32 -0.47 -10.71
C ASP A 237 22.36 -1.23 -12.05
N PRO A 238 23.52 -1.32 -12.72
CA PRO A 238 23.67 -2.14 -13.93
C PRO A 238 23.23 -3.59 -13.71
N TRP A 239 23.55 -4.15 -12.56
CA TRP A 239 22.98 -5.41 -12.04
C TRP A 239 23.14 -5.46 -10.53
N ASN A 240 22.22 -6.18 -9.87
CA ASN A 240 22.26 -6.45 -8.45
C ASN A 240 21.72 -7.86 -8.19
N LEU A 241 22.41 -8.62 -7.34
CA LEU A 241 21.97 -9.94 -6.88
C LEU A 241 21.99 -9.95 -5.35
N ASN A 242 20.85 -10.21 -4.75
CA ASN A 242 20.73 -10.46 -3.33
C ASN A 242 20.21 -11.88 -3.13
N VAL A 243 20.88 -12.66 -2.27
CA VAL A 243 20.46 -14.01 -1.88
C VAL A 243 20.45 -14.08 -0.37
N ASN A 244 19.37 -14.61 0.18
CA ASN A 244 19.23 -14.81 1.61
C ASN A 244 18.73 -16.25 1.90
N SER A 245 19.13 -16.76 3.06
CA SER A 245 18.62 -18.04 3.57
C SER A 245 18.48 -17.97 5.08
N ARG A 246 17.45 -18.63 5.59
CA ARG A 246 17.17 -18.76 7.02
C ARG A 246 16.84 -20.19 7.35
N PHE A 247 17.26 -20.63 8.53
CA PHE A 247 16.98 -21.95 9.08
C PHE A 247 16.50 -21.79 10.51
N GLY A 248 15.45 -22.50 10.88
CA GLY A 248 14.87 -22.50 12.21
C GLY A 248 14.49 -23.89 12.69
N GLU A 249 13.87 -23.97 13.85
CA GLU A 249 13.32 -25.20 14.39
C GLU A 249 12.18 -25.75 13.53
N HIS A 250 11.81 -27.00 13.71
CA HIS A 250 10.74 -27.68 12.95
C HIS A 250 10.93 -27.61 11.43
N ASN A 251 12.20 -27.68 11.00
CA ASN A 251 12.56 -27.63 9.59
C ASN A 251 12.07 -26.33 8.91
N ASP A 252 11.94 -25.22 9.68
CA ASP A 252 11.62 -23.90 9.12
C ASP A 252 12.79 -23.43 8.26
N GLN A 253 12.56 -23.36 6.97
CA GLN A 253 13.55 -22.97 5.97
C GLN A 253 12.98 -21.88 5.07
N ARG A 254 13.82 -20.88 4.78
CA ARG A 254 13.50 -19.84 3.82
C ARG A 254 14.69 -19.62 2.90
N TYR A 255 14.41 -19.53 1.63
CA TYR A 255 15.35 -19.21 0.57
C TYR A 255 14.78 -18.06 -0.24
N GLY A 256 15.50 -16.97 -0.33
CA GLY A 256 15.10 -15.78 -1.07
C GLY A 256 16.20 -15.35 -2.03
N GLY A 257 15.78 -14.85 -3.19
CA GLY A 257 16.67 -14.27 -4.18
C GLY A 257 16.01 -13.12 -4.92
N THR A 258 16.75 -12.01 -5.07
CA THR A 258 16.35 -10.89 -5.91
C THR A 258 17.47 -10.61 -6.89
N PHE A 259 17.16 -10.69 -8.18
CA PHE A 259 18.06 -10.30 -9.25
C PHE A 259 17.48 -9.15 -10.03
N SER A 260 18.28 -8.11 -10.23
CA SER A 260 17.89 -6.98 -11.06
C SER A 260 19.01 -6.61 -12.03
N PHE A 261 18.64 -6.13 -13.21
CA PHE A 261 19.58 -5.58 -14.17
C PHE A 261 18.96 -4.43 -14.95
N LYS A 262 19.85 -3.53 -15.42
CA LYS A 262 19.49 -2.38 -16.25
C LYS A 262 20.28 -2.43 -17.56
N ALA A 263 19.57 -2.42 -18.68
CA ALA A 263 20.13 -2.41 -20.01
C ALA A 263 19.56 -1.24 -20.82
N GLY A 264 20.26 -0.12 -20.85
CA GLY A 264 19.83 1.10 -21.51
C GLY A 264 18.53 1.64 -20.93
N LYS A 265 17.45 1.58 -21.71
CA LYS A 265 16.09 2.05 -21.34
C LYS A 265 15.24 1.00 -20.61
N PHE A 266 15.76 -0.20 -20.45
CA PHE A 266 15.08 -1.34 -19.88
C PHE A 266 15.66 -1.70 -18.52
N ASN A 267 14.79 -1.98 -17.54
CA ASN A 267 15.13 -2.49 -16.22
C ASN A 267 14.24 -3.70 -15.94
N SER A 268 14.82 -4.78 -15.42
CA SER A 268 14.13 -6.00 -15.00
C SER A 268 14.52 -6.31 -13.57
N GLN A 269 13.54 -6.77 -12.79
CA GLN A 269 13.75 -7.21 -11.43
C GLN A 269 12.90 -8.45 -11.16
N THR A 270 13.60 -9.55 -10.91
CA THR A 270 13.02 -10.85 -10.56
C THR A 270 13.22 -11.11 -9.07
N ASN A 271 12.17 -11.46 -8.36
CA ASN A 271 12.25 -11.91 -6.99
C ASN A 271 11.66 -13.32 -6.86
N VAL A 272 12.39 -14.22 -6.22
CA VAL A 272 11.97 -15.61 -5.96
C VAL A 272 12.15 -15.90 -4.49
N GLN A 273 11.12 -16.46 -3.86
CA GLN A 273 11.18 -16.90 -2.48
C GLN A 273 10.54 -18.30 -2.36
N HIS A 274 11.18 -19.16 -1.60
CA HIS A 274 10.65 -20.44 -1.17
C HIS A 274 10.72 -20.54 0.35
N THR A 275 9.62 -20.95 1.00
CA THR A 275 9.60 -21.24 2.43
C THR A 275 9.02 -22.62 2.67
N MET A 276 9.48 -23.30 3.70
CA MET A 276 8.93 -24.58 4.15
C MET A 276 9.07 -24.74 5.66
N SER A 277 8.13 -25.42 6.27
CA SER A 277 8.19 -25.85 7.66
C SER A 277 7.43 -27.16 7.81
N ASP A 278 7.84 -27.98 8.77
CA ASP A 278 7.13 -29.21 9.13
C ASP A 278 6.06 -28.94 10.18
N SER A 279 5.05 -29.81 10.25
CA SER A 279 4.05 -29.77 11.31
C SER A 279 4.66 -30.21 12.64
N TYR A 280 4.22 -29.62 13.74
CA TYR A 280 4.62 -30.01 15.08
C TYR A 280 3.49 -29.79 16.10
N ASP A 281 3.52 -30.57 17.18
CA ASP A 281 2.53 -30.50 18.24
C ASP A 281 3.01 -29.55 19.36
N VAL A 282 2.07 -28.77 19.88
CA VAL A 282 2.27 -27.88 21.02
C VAL A 282 1.63 -28.55 22.25
N PRO A 283 2.42 -28.83 23.31
CA PRO A 283 1.91 -29.61 24.47
C PRO A 283 0.83 -28.92 25.28
N GLU A 284 0.77 -27.57 25.24
CA GLU A 284 -0.13 -26.76 26.06
C GLU A 284 -0.86 -25.74 25.19
N GLY A 285 -2.17 -25.60 25.37
CA GLY A 285 -3.03 -24.62 24.71
C GLY A 285 -4.23 -25.23 23.97
N ASP A 286 -5.09 -24.37 23.46
CA ASP A 286 -6.28 -24.76 22.70
C ASP A 286 -5.96 -25.28 21.29
N VAL A 287 -4.79 -24.92 20.75
CA VAL A 287 -4.27 -25.39 19.47
C VAL A 287 -3.15 -26.37 19.75
N THR A 288 -3.37 -27.64 19.46
CA THR A 288 -2.41 -28.72 19.76
C THR A 288 -1.44 -29.02 18.63
N THR A 289 -1.74 -28.58 17.40
CA THR A 289 -0.89 -28.84 16.23
C THR A 289 -0.72 -27.59 15.41
N ILE A 290 0.54 -27.21 15.16
CA ILE A 290 0.94 -26.21 14.18
C ILE A 290 1.21 -26.93 12.86
N PHE A 291 0.40 -26.62 11.84
CA PHE A 291 0.52 -27.29 10.54
C PHE A 291 1.69 -26.75 9.73
N GLY A 292 2.46 -27.64 9.16
CA GLY A 292 3.54 -27.32 8.23
C GLY A 292 3.01 -26.69 6.94
N ASN A 293 3.88 -25.94 6.30
CA ASN A 293 3.54 -25.31 5.04
C ASN A 293 4.73 -25.24 4.08
N ARG A 294 4.43 -25.09 2.78
CA ARG A 294 5.41 -24.90 1.71
C ARG A 294 4.90 -23.80 0.80
N THR A 295 5.73 -22.78 0.54
CA THR A 295 5.35 -21.67 -0.33
C THR A 295 6.36 -21.46 -1.45
N TRP A 296 5.85 -21.00 -2.58
CA TRP A 296 6.62 -20.38 -3.65
C TRP A 296 6.05 -19.01 -3.96
N ASN A 297 6.90 -18.02 -4.06
CA ASN A 297 6.52 -16.66 -4.42
C ASN A 297 7.51 -16.17 -5.49
N VAL A 298 7.01 -15.92 -6.69
CA VAL A 298 7.81 -15.44 -7.82
C VAL A 298 7.19 -14.15 -8.31
N LYS A 299 7.97 -13.09 -8.39
CA LYS A 299 7.54 -11.78 -8.89
C LYS A 299 8.54 -11.26 -9.91
N GLU A 300 8.01 -10.67 -10.96
CA GLU A 300 8.77 -9.98 -11.99
C GLU A 300 8.24 -8.55 -12.14
N ARG A 301 9.17 -7.62 -12.32
CA ARG A 301 8.88 -6.22 -12.62
C ARG A 301 9.78 -5.75 -13.73
N LEU A 302 9.16 -5.27 -14.80
CA LEU A 302 9.82 -4.74 -15.98
C LEU A 302 9.50 -3.25 -16.08
N VAL A 303 10.53 -2.43 -16.27
CA VAL A 303 10.40 -1.00 -16.52
C VAL A 303 11.04 -0.66 -17.84
N TYR A 304 10.30 0.01 -18.72
CA TYR A 304 10.78 0.48 -20.00
C TYR A 304 10.53 1.97 -20.18
N ARG A 305 11.58 2.74 -20.50
CA ARG A 305 11.50 4.17 -20.77
C ARG A 305 11.84 4.44 -22.23
N PRO A 306 10.87 4.33 -23.16
CA PRO A 306 11.12 4.57 -24.59
C PRO A 306 11.59 6.00 -24.86
N ILE A 307 10.99 6.94 -24.19
CA ILE A 307 11.34 8.38 -24.14
C ILE A 307 11.36 8.83 -22.68
N GLU A 308 11.95 9.96 -22.40
CA GLU A 308 12.09 10.47 -21.02
C GLU A 308 10.77 10.77 -20.34
N GLN A 309 9.80 11.21 -21.11
CA GLN A 309 8.46 11.56 -20.63
C GLN A 309 7.59 10.32 -20.34
N LEU A 310 7.95 9.14 -20.86
CA LEU A 310 7.12 7.94 -20.73
C LEU A 310 7.85 6.84 -19.99
N LYS A 311 7.29 6.44 -18.84
CA LYS A 311 7.69 5.25 -18.08
C LYS A 311 6.58 4.21 -18.18
N LEU A 312 6.89 3.07 -18.77
CA LEU A 312 6.03 1.89 -18.81
C LEU A 312 6.52 0.89 -17.77
N THR A 313 5.62 0.38 -16.95
CA THR A 313 5.91 -0.66 -15.95
C THR A 313 4.97 -1.83 -16.17
N ALA A 314 5.53 -3.04 -16.34
CA ALA A 314 4.78 -4.28 -16.33
C ALA A 314 5.15 -5.09 -15.10
N ARG A 315 4.18 -5.74 -14.47
CA ARG A 315 4.38 -6.62 -13.31
C ARG A 315 3.68 -7.94 -13.53
N GLY A 316 4.27 -9.02 -13.02
CA GLY A 316 3.67 -10.33 -12.96
C GLY A 316 4.06 -11.02 -11.67
N GLY A 317 3.18 -11.85 -11.14
CA GLY A 317 3.42 -12.59 -9.91
C GLY A 317 2.73 -13.95 -9.93
N TYR A 318 3.37 -14.90 -9.32
CA TYR A 318 2.80 -16.20 -8.99
C TYR A 318 3.12 -16.51 -7.53
N TYR A 319 2.09 -16.89 -6.78
CA TYR A 319 2.22 -17.40 -5.43
C TYR A 319 1.53 -18.75 -5.32
N PHE A 320 2.19 -19.68 -4.67
CA PHE A 320 1.66 -21.00 -4.33
C PHE A 320 1.95 -21.29 -2.87
N ARG A 321 0.95 -21.74 -2.11
CA ARG A 321 1.10 -22.26 -0.76
C ARG A 321 0.36 -23.57 -0.63
N GLU A 322 1.03 -24.58 -0.08
CA GLU A 322 0.45 -25.82 0.39
C GLU A 322 0.60 -25.89 1.90
N ARG A 323 -0.48 -26.13 2.62
CA ARG A 323 -0.51 -26.30 4.08
C ARG A 323 -1.04 -27.67 4.42
N ASP A 324 -0.37 -28.35 5.34
CA ASP A 324 -0.85 -29.58 5.91
C ASP A 324 -2.13 -29.31 6.74
N LYS A 325 -2.99 -30.29 6.85
CA LYS A 325 -4.15 -30.29 7.75
C LYS A 325 -4.47 -31.68 8.22
N THR A 326 -5.40 -31.81 9.18
CA THR A 326 -5.81 -33.11 9.69
C THR A 326 -6.50 -33.92 8.59
N GLY A 327 -6.16 -35.21 8.48
CA GLY A 327 -6.74 -36.15 7.51
C GLY A 327 -5.96 -36.27 6.21
N ASP A 328 -6.60 -36.78 5.15
CA ASP A 328 -5.98 -37.11 3.86
C ASP A 328 -6.15 -35.96 2.84
N SER A 329 -6.00 -34.72 3.29
CA SER A 329 -6.06 -33.57 2.42
C SER A 329 -5.10 -32.47 2.85
N LYS A 330 -4.84 -31.51 1.94
CA LYS A 330 -4.03 -30.32 2.17
C LYS A 330 -4.75 -29.10 1.63
N ASP A 331 -4.57 -27.97 2.28
CA ASP A 331 -5.03 -26.70 1.72
C ASP A 331 -4.03 -26.18 0.71
N ARG A 332 -4.48 -25.80 -0.47
CA ARG A 332 -3.68 -25.15 -1.51
C ARG A 332 -4.22 -23.78 -1.84
N TYR A 333 -3.33 -22.82 -1.89
CA TYR A 333 -3.61 -21.44 -2.24
C TYR A 333 -2.76 -21.05 -3.44
N ARG A 334 -3.35 -20.38 -4.42
CA ARG A 334 -2.68 -19.92 -5.63
C ARG A 334 -3.07 -18.46 -5.89
N ASP A 335 -2.09 -17.67 -6.27
CA ASP A 335 -2.28 -16.30 -6.71
C ASP A 335 -1.58 -16.11 -8.06
N PHE A 336 -2.32 -15.53 -8.99
CA PHE A 336 -1.81 -15.03 -10.24
C PHE A 336 -2.09 -13.54 -10.30
N SER A 337 -1.06 -12.72 -10.26
CA SER A 337 -1.20 -11.28 -10.30
C SER A 337 -0.43 -10.65 -11.45
N GLY A 338 -0.91 -9.53 -11.95
CA GLY A 338 -0.28 -8.81 -13.04
C GLY A 338 -0.77 -7.39 -13.17
N GLY A 339 0.01 -6.55 -13.86
CA GLY A 339 -0.37 -5.18 -14.09
C GLY A 339 0.49 -4.47 -15.11
N LEU A 340 -0.12 -3.49 -15.74
CA LEU A 340 0.53 -2.56 -16.67
C LEU A 340 0.28 -1.15 -16.18
N LYS A 341 1.33 -0.32 -16.09
CA LYS A 341 1.24 1.07 -15.69
C LYS A 341 2.01 1.94 -16.68
N ALA A 342 1.39 3.01 -17.12
CA ALA A 342 2.01 4.05 -17.93
C ALA A 342 1.99 5.36 -17.15
N ASN A 343 3.16 5.96 -16.95
CA ASN A 343 3.30 7.31 -16.42
C ASN A 343 3.83 8.19 -17.56
N TYR A 344 3.09 9.26 -17.86
CA TYR A 344 3.44 10.21 -18.91
C TYR A 344 3.53 11.63 -18.36
N ASP A 345 4.71 12.23 -18.47
CA ASP A 345 4.97 13.61 -18.08
C ASP A 345 4.75 14.53 -19.29
N PHE A 346 3.61 15.23 -19.37
CA PHE A 346 3.34 16.20 -20.44
C PHE A 346 4.35 17.36 -20.41
N ASN A 347 4.64 17.81 -19.20
CA ASN A 347 5.60 18.86 -18.89
C ASN A 347 5.97 18.81 -17.40
N ILE A 348 6.70 19.83 -16.94
CA ILE A 348 7.13 20.00 -15.54
C ILE A 348 5.97 19.98 -14.53
N MET A 349 4.83 20.52 -14.95
CA MET A 349 3.71 20.81 -14.07
C MET A 349 2.63 19.73 -14.13
N SER A 350 2.65 18.86 -15.14
CA SER A 350 1.55 17.92 -15.36
C SER A 350 2.01 16.54 -15.76
N ASN A 351 1.43 15.53 -15.11
CA ASN A 351 1.63 14.12 -15.43
C ASN A 351 0.31 13.34 -15.39
N LEU A 352 0.29 12.25 -16.11
CA LEU A 352 -0.81 11.30 -16.17
C LEU A 352 -0.28 9.90 -15.86
N GLU A 353 -0.92 9.23 -14.94
CA GLU A 353 -0.75 7.80 -14.69
C GLU A 353 -2.00 7.06 -15.15
N VAL A 354 -1.81 6.00 -15.92
CA VAL A 354 -2.86 5.02 -16.25
C VAL A 354 -2.35 3.65 -15.87
N ALA A 355 -3.16 2.91 -15.13
CA ALA A 355 -2.81 1.57 -14.67
C ALA A 355 -3.96 0.59 -14.92
N TYR A 356 -3.60 -0.62 -15.31
CA TYR A 356 -4.47 -1.79 -15.30
C TYR A 356 -3.86 -2.84 -14.40
N THR A 357 -4.68 -3.45 -13.53
CA THR A 357 -4.25 -4.56 -12.68
C THR A 357 -5.22 -5.73 -12.76
N PHE A 358 -4.64 -6.90 -12.63
CA PHE A 358 -5.31 -8.18 -12.53
C PHE A 358 -4.76 -8.93 -11.32
N ASP A 359 -5.65 -9.49 -10.52
CA ASP A 359 -5.28 -10.35 -9.38
C ASP A 359 -6.31 -11.47 -9.25
N GLN A 360 -5.86 -12.73 -9.22
CA GLN A 360 -6.68 -13.92 -9.02
C GLN A 360 -6.13 -14.73 -7.86
N TYR A 361 -6.94 -14.92 -6.82
CA TYR A 361 -6.60 -15.72 -5.66
C TYR A 361 -7.55 -16.91 -5.53
N ASP A 362 -7.01 -18.12 -5.62
CA ASP A 362 -7.74 -19.37 -5.58
C ASP A 362 -7.39 -20.17 -4.30
N LYS A 363 -8.40 -20.84 -3.72
CA LYS A 363 -8.21 -21.85 -2.68
C LYS A 363 -8.76 -23.19 -3.18
N SER A 364 -8.10 -24.28 -2.76
CA SER A 364 -8.54 -25.64 -3.06
C SER A 364 -8.15 -26.60 -1.95
N ASP A 365 -8.98 -27.61 -1.76
CA ASP A 365 -8.63 -28.82 -1.04
C ASP A 365 -7.91 -29.79 -1.98
N TYR A 366 -6.70 -30.17 -1.66
CA TYR A 366 -5.98 -31.22 -2.36
C TYR A 366 -6.17 -32.56 -1.67
N LEU A 367 -6.88 -33.46 -2.32
CA LEU A 367 -7.11 -34.82 -1.84
C LEU A 367 -5.88 -35.68 -2.18
N THR A 368 -5.08 -36.03 -1.16
CA THR A 368 -3.75 -36.66 -1.33
C THR A 368 -3.86 -38.03 -1.96
N SER A 369 -4.79 -38.88 -1.54
CA SER A 369 -5.01 -40.22 -2.07
C SER A 369 -5.43 -40.21 -3.54
N TYR A 370 -6.23 -39.20 -3.96
CA TYR A 370 -6.71 -39.10 -5.34
C TYR A 370 -5.82 -38.21 -6.22
N LYS A 371 -4.85 -37.49 -5.66
CA LYS A 371 -3.99 -36.51 -6.34
C LYS A 371 -4.81 -35.48 -7.12
N TYR A 372 -5.90 -34.99 -6.53
CA TYR A 372 -6.86 -34.12 -7.16
C TYR A 372 -7.13 -32.86 -6.32
N ASP A 373 -7.16 -31.70 -7.00
CA ASP A 373 -7.51 -30.41 -6.40
C ASP A 373 -9.01 -30.14 -6.58
N VAL A 374 -9.71 -29.90 -5.48
CA VAL A 374 -11.09 -29.40 -5.46
C VAL A 374 -11.03 -27.90 -5.18
N ARG A 375 -11.15 -27.09 -6.24
CA ARG A 375 -11.21 -25.64 -6.11
C ARG A 375 -12.59 -25.21 -5.64
N ASP A 376 -12.67 -24.57 -4.50
CA ASP A 376 -13.89 -24.17 -3.82
C ASP A 376 -13.98 -22.66 -3.57
N TYR A 377 -12.91 -21.92 -3.87
CA TYR A 377 -12.84 -20.48 -3.78
C TYR A 377 -12.02 -19.87 -4.90
N SER A 378 -12.52 -18.82 -5.54
CA SER A 378 -11.80 -18.03 -6.53
C SER A 378 -12.25 -16.58 -6.49
N ASN A 379 -11.35 -15.66 -6.14
CA ASN A 379 -11.58 -14.23 -6.23
C ASN A 379 -10.75 -13.65 -7.37
N VAL A 380 -11.40 -13.02 -8.33
CA VAL A 380 -10.77 -12.44 -9.52
C VAL A 380 -11.10 -10.97 -9.62
N GLN A 381 -10.08 -10.12 -9.53
CA GLN A 381 -10.23 -8.68 -9.64
C GLN A 381 -9.52 -8.14 -10.88
N HIS A 382 -10.21 -7.27 -11.59
CA HIS A 382 -9.66 -6.44 -12.65
C HIS A 382 -9.90 -4.98 -12.28
N SER A 383 -8.88 -4.15 -12.31
CA SER A 383 -9.05 -2.72 -12.10
C SER A 383 -8.34 -1.88 -13.14
N VAL A 384 -8.93 -0.74 -13.44
CA VAL A 384 -8.35 0.31 -14.29
C VAL A 384 -8.36 1.60 -13.49
N ARG A 385 -7.24 2.30 -13.47
CA ARG A 385 -7.07 3.58 -12.79
C ARG A 385 -6.52 4.62 -13.74
N ALA A 386 -6.97 5.87 -13.58
CA ALA A 386 -6.34 7.04 -14.18
C ALA A 386 -6.17 8.13 -13.13
N LEU A 387 -4.96 8.72 -13.06
CA LEU A 387 -4.60 9.83 -12.17
C LEU A 387 -3.95 10.93 -12.98
N TYR A 388 -4.43 12.14 -12.83
CA TYR A 388 -3.81 13.33 -13.42
C TYR A 388 -3.40 14.28 -12.31
N ASN A 389 -2.14 14.71 -12.32
CA ASN A 389 -1.59 15.69 -11.39
C ASN A 389 -1.23 16.96 -12.14
N TYR A 390 -1.58 18.10 -11.55
CA TYR A 390 -1.17 19.42 -12.03
C TYR A 390 -0.61 20.26 -10.89
N THR A 391 0.63 20.77 -11.07
CA THR A 391 1.32 21.60 -10.09
C THR A 391 1.20 23.08 -10.46
N PHE A 392 0.58 23.85 -9.58
CA PHE A 392 0.47 25.31 -9.69
C PHE A 392 1.60 25.98 -8.89
N ASN A 393 2.21 27.00 -9.46
CA ASN A 393 3.20 27.84 -8.75
C ASN A 393 4.30 27.03 -8.04
N ASP A 394 4.74 25.92 -8.66
CA ASP A 394 5.80 25.01 -8.19
C ASP A 394 5.57 24.38 -6.81
N LYS A 395 4.39 24.52 -6.18
CA LYS A 395 4.15 24.06 -4.82
C LYS A 395 2.73 23.57 -4.50
N ASN A 396 1.72 24.01 -5.24
CA ASN A 396 0.34 23.60 -5.03
C ASN A 396 -0.02 22.51 -6.04
N ILE A 397 -0.65 21.44 -5.61
CA ILE A 397 -0.90 20.27 -6.48
C ILE A 397 -2.39 19.99 -6.51
N LEU A 398 -2.95 19.91 -7.72
CA LEU A 398 -4.27 19.36 -7.97
C LEU A 398 -4.09 17.93 -8.47
N THR A 399 -4.71 16.97 -7.80
CA THR A 399 -4.81 15.57 -8.22
C THR A 399 -6.26 15.27 -8.52
N VAL A 400 -6.55 14.76 -9.73
CA VAL A 400 -7.87 14.23 -10.09
C VAL A 400 -7.71 12.83 -10.63
N GLY A 401 -8.67 11.97 -10.37
CA GLY A 401 -8.59 10.59 -10.82
C GLY A 401 -9.87 9.82 -10.64
N GLY A 402 -9.82 8.57 -11.05
CA GLY A 402 -10.89 7.62 -10.86
C GLY A 402 -10.41 6.19 -11.10
N ASP A 403 -11.13 5.27 -10.49
CA ASP A 403 -10.89 3.83 -10.60
C ASP A 403 -12.17 3.15 -11.09
N TYR A 404 -12.01 2.08 -11.85
CA TYR A 404 -13.08 1.11 -12.15
C TYR A 404 -12.57 -0.27 -11.76
N MET A 405 -13.39 -1.05 -11.05
CA MET A 405 -13.04 -2.40 -10.64
C MET A 405 -14.20 -3.36 -10.93
N ARG A 406 -13.86 -4.52 -11.48
CA ARG A 406 -14.71 -5.71 -11.54
C ARG A 406 -14.17 -6.72 -10.55
N ASP A 407 -15.00 -7.11 -9.59
CA ASP A 407 -14.70 -8.09 -8.54
C ASP A 407 -15.63 -9.31 -8.70
N TYR A 408 -15.05 -10.46 -9.04
CA TYR A 408 -15.73 -11.75 -9.15
C TYR A 408 -15.33 -12.64 -7.99
N LEU A 409 -16.31 -13.23 -7.32
CA LEU A 409 -16.09 -14.17 -6.22
C LEU A 409 -16.92 -15.43 -6.40
N LEU A 410 -16.23 -16.57 -6.52
CA LEU A 410 -16.78 -17.92 -6.34
C LEU A 410 -16.40 -18.40 -4.95
N SER A 411 -17.35 -18.96 -4.19
CA SER A 411 -17.05 -19.43 -2.84
C SER A 411 -17.92 -20.63 -2.46
N TYR A 412 -17.30 -21.63 -1.79
CA TYR A 412 -18.00 -22.72 -1.14
C TYR A 412 -18.95 -22.26 -0.04
N GLN A 413 -18.78 -21.01 0.43
CA GLN A 413 -19.64 -20.39 1.43
C GLN A 413 -20.94 -19.84 0.84
N PHE A 414 -21.13 -19.90 -0.47
CA PHE A 414 -22.38 -19.53 -1.14
C PHE A 414 -23.23 -20.76 -1.43
N THR A 415 -24.54 -20.56 -1.56
CA THR A 415 -25.45 -21.63 -1.95
C THR A 415 -24.95 -22.34 -3.22
N ASN A 416 -24.81 -23.66 -3.16
CA ASN A 416 -24.36 -24.51 -4.27
C ASN A 416 -22.99 -24.12 -4.86
N ASN A 417 -22.04 -23.66 -4.05
CA ASN A 417 -20.74 -23.14 -4.50
C ASN A 417 -20.89 -22.08 -5.59
N GLY A 418 -21.81 -21.17 -5.38
CA GLY A 418 -22.20 -20.13 -6.33
C GLY A 418 -21.14 -19.06 -6.51
N SER A 419 -21.41 -18.14 -7.44
CA SER A 419 -20.54 -17.00 -7.69
C SER A 419 -21.33 -15.72 -7.91
N TYR A 420 -20.71 -14.60 -7.54
CA TYR A 420 -21.25 -13.26 -7.70
C TYR A 420 -20.19 -12.32 -8.31
N THR A 421 -20.67 -11.27 -8.97
CA THR A 421 -19.81 -10.24 -9.55
C THR A 421 -20.28 -8.87 -9.09
N MET A 422 -19.36 -8.04 -8.63
CA MET A 422 -19.60 -6.64 -8.27
C MET A 422 -18.76 -5.74 -9.17
N HIS A 423 -19.36 -4.63 -9.61
CA HIS A 423 -18.66 -3.56 -10.30
C HIS A 423 -18.63 -2.34 -9.39
N SER A 424 -17.48 -1.68 -9.30
CA SER A 424 -17.37 -0.38 -8.66
C SER A 424 -16.74 0.63 -9.60
N ALA A 425 -17.16 1.87 -9.47
CA ALA A 425 -16.61 3.00 -10.20
C ALA A 425 -16.55 4.21 -9.30
N ASP A 426 -15.52 5.01 -9.44
CA ASP A 426 -15.33 6.20 -8.63
C ASP A 426 -14.66 7.34 -9.40
N ALA A 427 -14.78 8.53 -8.83
CA ALA A 427 -14.04 9.70 -9.23
C ALA A 427 -13.67 10.54 -8.00
N PHE A 428 -12.46 11.08 -7.97
CA PHE A 428 -12.02 11.93 -6.88
C PHE A 428 -11.19 13.11 -7.36
N GLY A 429 -11.17 14.15 -6.50
CA GLY A 429 -10.30 15.31 -6.65
C GLY A 429 -9.71 15.70 -5.31
N GLN A 430 -8.45 16.10 -5.32
CA GLN A 430 -7.71 16.56 -4.15
C GLN A 430 -6.88 17.78 -4.50
N PHE A 431 -6.86 18.77 -3.61
CA PHE A 431 -6.03 19.95 -3.73
C PHE A 431 -5.10 20.09 -2.52
N ASP A 432 -3.82 20.13 -2.80
CA ASP A 432 -2.74 20.35 -1.84
C ASP A 432 -2.26 21.79 -1.94
N TRP A 433 -2.64 22.60 -0.95
CA TRP A 433 -2.38 24.02 -0.92
C TRP A 433 -1.30 24.39 0.11
N ASN A 434 -0.25 25.02 -0.36
CA ASN A 434 0.90 25.45 0.43
C ASN A 434 1.00 26.99 0.44
N PRO A 435 0.16 27.72 1.17
CA PRO A 435 0.17 29.18 1.18
C PRO A 435 1.49 29.76 1.71
N THR A 436 2.11 29.10 2.69
CA THR A 436 3.41 29.46 3.26
C THR A 436 4.31 28.23 3.42
N GLU A 437 5.59 28.42 3.76
CA GLU A 437 6.51 27.33 4.07
C GLU A 437 6.16 26.60 5.40
N HIS A 438 5.35 27.24 6.24
CA HIS A 438 4.96 26.72 7.55
C HIS A 438 3.55 26.13 7.57
N PHE A 439 2.71 26.45 6.62
CA PHE A 439 1.31 26.04 6.61
C PHE A 439 0.94 25.31 5.34
N ASN A 440 0.38 24.12 5.50
CA ASN A 440 -0.13 23.29 4.41
C ASN A 440 -1.58 22.88 4.71
N VAL A 441 -2.40 22.88 3.68
CA VAL A 441 -3.78 22.40 3.67
C VAL A 441 -3.95 21.41 2.55
N ILE A 442 -4.43 20.21 2.85
CA ILE A 442 -4.85 19.25 1.85
C ILE A 442 -6.36 19.02 1.99
N SER A 443 -7.09 19.07 0.91
CA SER A 443 -8.54 18.85 0.90
C SER A 443 -8.93 18.03 -0.32
N GLY A 444 -9.93 17.17 -0.17
CA GLY A 444 -10.38 16.33 -1.27
C GLY A 444 -11.79 15.81 -1.06
N VAL A 445 -12.34 15.31 -2.15
CA VAL A 445 -13.64 14.66 -2.19
C VAL A 445 -13.60 13.50 -3.19
N ARG A 446 -14.28 12.42 -2.86
CA ARG A 446 -14.45 11.25 -3.72
C ARG A 446 -15.92 10.87 -3.76
N PHE A 447 -16.36 10.42 -4.93
CA PHE A 447 -17.66 9.77 -5.16
C PHE A 447 -17.42 8.33 -5.56
N ASP A 448 -18.12 7.39 -4.92
CA ASP A 448 -18.05 5.95 -5.18
C ASP A 448 -19.44 5.40 -5.52
N TYR A 449 -19.46 4.42 -6.43
CA TYR A 449 -20.64 3.63 -6.80
C TYR A 449 -20.31 2.13 -6.79
N PHE A 450 -21.20 1.30 -6.21
CA PHE A 450 -21.10 -0.16 -6.16
C PHE A 450 -22.39 -0.79 -6.69
N SER A 451 -22.27 -1.69 -7.68
CA SER A 451 -23.42 -2.22 -8.42
C SER A 451 -24.31 -3.17 -7.61
N GLN A 452 -23.72 -4.11 -6.86
CA GLN A 452 -24.50 -5.15 -6.15
C GLN A 452 -25.20 -4.59 -4.90
N SER A 453 -24.52 -3.80 -4.11
CA SER A 453 -25.06 -3.14 -2.93
C SER A 453 -25.84 -1.86 -3.28
N ASN A 454 -25.82 -1.42 -4.54
CA ASN A 454 -26.38 -0.14 -5.04
C ASN A 454 -25.96 1.07 -4.18
N VAL A 455 -24.76 0.99 -3.60
CA VAL A 455 -24.21 2.02 -2.73
C VAL A 455 -23.70 3.18 -3.56
N ARG A 456 -24.05 4.40 -3.14
CA ARG A 456 -23.49 5.67 -3.63
C ARG A 456 -23.01 6.43 -2.43
N HIS A 457 -21.73 6.78 -2.42
CA HIS A 457 -21.14 7.45 -1.26
C HIS A 457 -20.24 8.60 -1.67
N ILE A 458 -20.20 9.65 -0.83
CA ILE A 458 -19.30 10.80 -0.98
C ILE A 458 -18.41 10.83 0.26
N SER A 459 -17.09 10.82 0.05
CA SER A 459 -16.08 10.82 1.10
C SER A 459 -15.24 12.11 1.05
N PRO A 460 -15.56 13.15 1.81
CA PRO A 460 -14.71 14.33 1.94
C PRO A 460 -13.56 14.09 2.92
N HIS A 461 -12.44 14.82 2.74
CA HIS A 461 -11.40 14.95 3.74
C HIS A 461 -10.75 16.33 3.73
N ILE A 462 -10.18 16.70 4.88
CA ILE A 462 -9.32 17.88 5.03
C ILE A 462 -8.21 17.55 6.03
N GLY A 463 -6.98 17.92 5.68
CA GLY A 463 -5.81 17.82 6.55
C GLY A 463 -5.12 19.18 6.64
N LEU A 464 -4.69 19.53 7.83
CA LEU A 464 -4.00 20.78 8.14
C LEU A 464 -2.65 20.47 8.76
N MET A 465 -1.62 21.17 8.40
CA MET A 465 -0.30 21.09 9.02
C MET A 465 0.26 22.46 9.27
N TYR A 466 0.78 22.69 10.47
CA TYR A 466 1.49 23.90 10.85
C TYR A 466 2.83 23.58 11.47
N LYS A 467 3.90 24.18 10.96
CA LYS A 467 5.27 23.99 11.42
C LYS A 467 5.76 25.16 12.22
N ILE A 468 6.27 24.91 13.42
CA ILE A 468 6.87 25.91 14.30
C ILE A 468 8.23 25.37 14.75
N ALA A 469 9.31 25.92 14.20
CA ALA A 469 10.68 25.46 14.48
C ALA A 469 10.83 23.92 14.32
N ASN A 470 11.05 23.20 15.42
CA ASN A 470 11.21 21.75 15.45
C ASN A 470 9.89 20.98 15.70
N CYS A 471 8.76 21.70 15.76
CA CYS A 471 7.46 21.11 16.01
C CYS A 471 6.61 21.11 14.74
N SER A 472 5.86 20.03 14.51
CA SER A 472 4.84 19.91 13.49
C SER A 472 3.50 19.58 14.16
N LEU A 473 2.52 20.45 13.99
CA LEU A 473 1.14 20.23 14.44
C LEU A 473 0.31 19.80 13.24
N ARG A 474 -0.45 18.72 13.37
CA ARG A 474 -1.34 18.23 12.31
C ARG A 474 -2.74 18.02 12.88
N GLY A 475 -3.74 18.36 12.08
CA GLY A 475 -5.14 18.05 12.36
C GLY A 475 -5.81 17.56 11.10
N SER A 476 -6.65 16.55 11.19
CA SER A 476 -7.40 16.09 10.03
C SER A 476 -8.82 15.67 10.40
N TYR A 477 -9.68 15.83 9.40
CA TYR A 477 -11.00 15.23 9.35
C TYR A 477 -11.12 14.42 8.06
N SER A 478 -11.65 13.21 8.14
CA SER A 478 -11.95 12.39 6.98
C SER A 478 -13.21 11.56 7.22
N GLN A 479 -14.00 11.40 6.17
CA GLN A 479 -15.10 10.46 6.15
C GLN A 479 -14.66 9.18 5.47
N GLY A 480 -14.76 8.07 6.20
CA GLY A 480 -14.55 6.73 5.66
C GLY A 480 -15.86 6.04 5.36
N PHE A 481 -15.83 5.08 4.46
CA PHE A 481 -16.95 4.18 4.26
C PHE A 481 -16.47 2.78 3.83
N ARG A 482 -17.31 1.79 4.05
CA ARG A 482 -17.11 0.43 3.58
C ARG A 482 -18.42 -0.11 2.99
N SER A 483 -18.40 -0.47 1.72
CA SER A 483 -19.49 -1.19 1.08
C SER A 483 -19.52 -2.63 1.59
N PRO A 484 -20.70 -3.24 1.79
CA PRO A 484 -20.79 -4.67 2.07
C PRO A 484 -20.05 -5.48 1.01
N THR A 485 -19.35 -6.51 1.42
CA THR A 485 -18.67 -7.46 0.53
C THR A 485 -19.67 -8.47 -0.04
N LEU A 486 -19.32 -9.10 -1.17
CA LEU A 486 -20.15 -10.18 -1.74
C LEU A 486 -20.39 -11.32 -0.75
N LYS A 487 -19.41 -11.61 0.12
CA LYS A 487 -19.51 -12.60 1.17
C LYS A 487 -20.53 -12.19 2.24
N GLU A 488 -20.46 -10.96 2.74
CA GLU A 488 -21.39 -10.45 3.75
C GLU A 488 -22.84 -10.39 3.23
N MET A 489 -23.04 -10.19 1.94
CA MET A 489 -24.36 -10.16 1.33
C MET A 489 -24.94 -11.54 1.02
N TYR A 490 -24.12 -12.51 0.61
CA TYR A 490 -24.61 -13.74 -0.02
C TYR A 490 -24.15 -15.03 0.64
N MET A 491 -23.47 -14.98 1.80
CA MET A 491 -23.06 -16.17 2.54
C MET A 491 -24.29 -17.03 2.91
N ASN A 492 -24.15 -18.33 2.74
CA ASN A 492 -25.06 -19.36 3.23
C ASN A 492 -24.23 -20.59 3.55
N PHE A 493 -23.61 -20.59 4.72
CA PHE A 493 -22.53 -21.49 5.05
C PHE A 493 -22.85 -22.31 6.30
N ASP A 494 -22.85 -23.64 6.14
CA ASP A 494 -22.95 -24.58 7.24
C ASP A 494 -21.54 -24.91 7.76
N MET A 495 -21.24 -24.49 8.98
CA MET A 495 -19.98 -24.79 9.65
C MET A 495 -20.04 -26.16 10.30
N ALA A 496 -19.95 -27.22 9.49
CA ALA A 496 -19.91 -28.62 9.90
C ALA A 496 -21.08 -29.04 10.84
N ASN A 497 -22.28 -28.59 10.56
CA ASN A 497 -23.48 -28.76 11.37
C ASN A 497 -23.43 -28.13 12.78
N ALA A 498 -22.38 -27.41 13.14
CA ALA A 498 -22.28 -26.72 14.42
C ALA A 498 -23.05 -25.39 14.40
N MET A 499 -23.00 -24.66 13.30
CA MET A 499 -23.64 -23.35 13.18
C MET A 499 -23.82 -22.98 11.70
N MET A 500 -24.92 -22.29 11.39
CA MET A 500 -25.14 -21.65 10.11
C MET A 500 -24.69 -20.20 10.12
N ILE A 501 -24.11 -19.71 9.00
CA ILE A 501 -23.80 -18.29 8.83
C ILE A 501 -24.51 -17.78 7.58
N TYR A 502 -25.35 -16.77 7.75
CA TYR A 502 -26.16 -16.18 6.69
C TYR A 502 -25.65 -14.79 6.32
N GLY A 503 -25.53 -14.53 5.04
CA GLY A 503 -25.38 -13.20 4.47
C GLY A 503 -26.69 -12.42 4.49
N ASN A 504 -26.60 -11.11 4.26
CA ASN A 504 -27.75 -10.22 4.20
C ASN A 504 -27.61 -9.23 3.03
N PRO A 505 -28.41 -9.41 1.96
CA PRO A 505 -28.37 -8.51 0.81
C PRO A 505 -28.83 -7.06 1.12
N ASP A 506 -29.55 -6.85 2.23
CA ASP A 506 -30.09 -5.55 2.64
C ASP A 506 -29.10 -4.73 3.48
N LEU A 507 -27.86 -5.18 3.61
CA LEU A 507 -26.84 -4.45 4.34
C LEU A 507 -26.60 -3.06 3.76
N LYS A 508 -26.54 -2.07 4.66
CA LYS A 508 -26.10 -0.71 4.35
C LYS A 508 -24.57 -0.61 4.44
N SER A 509 -24.02 0.41 3.80
CA SER A 509 -22.61 0.74 3.97
C SER A 509 -22.32 1.17 5.39
N GLU A 510 -21.23 0.67 5.95
CA GLU A 510 -20.61 1.21 7.15
C GLU A 510 -19.98 2.58 6.82
N THR A 511 -20.19 3.57 7.67
CA THR A 511 -19.61 4.91 7.52
C THR A 511 -18.92 5.35 8.80
N SER A 512 -17.84 6.11 8.66
CA SER A 512 -17.12 6.67 9.80
C SER A 512 -16.78 8.14 9.59
N HIS A 513 -16.77 8.90 10.70
CA HIS A 513 -16.20 10.24 10.75
C HIS A 513 -14.96 10.18 11.65
N ASN A 514 -13.80 10.37 11.05
CA ASN A 514 -12.53 10.34 11.74
C ASN A 514 -12.00 11.75 11.97
N PHE A 515 -11.69 12.06 13.21
CA PHE A 515 -11.00 13.28 13.65
C PHE A 515 -9.66 12.89 14.24
N SER A 516 -8.59 13.52 13.81
CA SER A 516 -7.26 13.29 14.38
C SER A 516 -6.51 14.59 14.64
N LEU A 517 -5.71 14.59 15.71
CA LEU A 517 -4.80 15.66 16.07
C LEU A 517 -3.45 15.05 16.43
N SER A 518 -2.37 15.65 16.00
CA SER A 518 -1.04 15.22 16.43
C SER A 518 -0.08 16.39 16.61
N ALA A 519 0.87 16.18 17.52
CA ALA A 519 2.01 17.06 17.73
C ALA A 519 3.28 16.21 17.64
N GLU A 520 4.20 16.61 16.79
CA GLU A 520 5.50 15.96 16.60
C GLU A 520 6.61 16.95 16.89
N TYR A 521 7.56 16.56 17.72
CA TYR A 521 8.77 17.31 17.99
C TYR A 521 9.98 16.49 17.54
N THR A 522 10.77 17.04 16.63
CA THR A 522 11.99 16.41 16.14
C THR A 522 13.15 17.36 16.24
N LYS A 523 14.17 16.99 17.01
CA LYS A 523 15.41 17.75 17.13
C LYS A 523 16.60 16.83 17.32
N ASN A 524 17.59 16.97 16.46
CA ASN A 524 18.82 16.18 16.48
C ASN A 524 18.51 14.67 16.52
N ARG A 525 18.80 14.02 17.64
CA ARG A 525 18.67 12.59 17.91
C ARG A 525 17.35 12.18 18.58
N TYR A 526 16.43 13.09 18.79
CA TYR A 526 15.16 12.85 19.50
C TYR A 526 13.98 13.14 18.61
N ASN A 527 13.04 12.20 18.55
CA ASN A 527 11.71 12.38 17.97
C ASN A 527 10.66 11.98 19.00
N PHE A 528 9.68 12.82 19.21
CA PHE A 528 8.56 12.59 20.11
C PHE A 528 7.27 12.95 19.39
N THR A 529 6.32 12.03 19.34
CA THR A 529 5.01 12.23 18.69
C THR A 529 3.90 11.81 19.63
N VAL A 530 2.89 12.66 19.78
CA VAL A 530 1.62 12.35 20.42
C VAL A 530 0.51 12.55 19.40
N SER A 531 -0.36 11.57 19.26
CA SER A 531 -1.51 11.61 18.36
C SER A 531 -2.76 11.16 19.12
N GLY A 532 -3.84 11.91 18.99
CA GLY A 532 -5.17 11.51 19.45
C GLY A 532 -6.12 11.38 18.27
N TYR A 533 -7.07 10.44 18.35
CA TYR A 533 -8.11 10.27 17.34
C TYR A 533 -9.46 9.94 17.96
N TYR A 534 -10.51 10.29 17.21
CA TYR A 534 -11.88 9.98 17.57
C TYR A 534 -12.67 9.60 16.31
N ASN A 535 -13.25 8.40 16.31
CA ASN A 535 -14.00 7.82 15.21
C ASN A 535 -15.46 7.64 15.61
N LEU A 536 -16.37 8.22 14.84
CA LEU A 536 -17.81 8.01 14.95
C LEU A 536 -18.20 7.00 13.85
N VAL A 537 -18.53 5.77 14.23
CA VAL A 537 -18.90 4.69 13.30
C VAL A 537 -20.42 4.49 13.33
N ASN A 538 -21.02 4.48 12.14
CA ASN A 538 -22.45 4.21 11.96
C ASN A 538 -22.64 3.00 11.05
N ASP A 539 -23.71 2.24 11.28
CA ASP A 539 -24.10 1.08 10.47
C ASP A 539 -22.96 0.05 10.33
N ARG A 540 -22.16 -0.18 11.40
CA ARG A 540 -21.06 -1.16 11.38
C ARG A 540 -21.61 -2.53 10.99
N ILE A 541 -20.95 -3.19 10.04
CA ILE A 541 -21.33 -4.53 9.59
C ILE A 541 -20.69 -5.56 10.53
N ASP A 542 -21.53 -6.34 11.20
CA ASP A 542 -21.12 -7.33 12.19
C ASP A 542 -22.06 -8.55 12.17
N LEU A 543 -21.73 -9.59 12.92
CA LEU A 543 -22.51 -10.81 13.06
C LEU A 543 -23.33 -10.78 14.34
N THR A 544 -24.63 -11.11 14.23
CA THR A 544 -25.48 -11.37 15.38
C THR A 544 -25.86 -12.85 15.45
N SER A 545 -25.91 -13.41 16.66
CA SER A 545 -26.25 -14.81 16.88
C SER A 545 -27.73 -14.97 17.21
N PHE A 546 -28.35 -16.00 16.62
CA PHE A 546 -29.75 -16.33 16.87
C PHE A 546 -29.98 -17.85 16.75
N ARG A 547 -31.21 -18.31 17.00
CA ARG A 547 -31.66 -19.68 16.69
C ARG A 547 -32.42 -19.64 15.38
N ASP A 548 -32.05 -20.50 14.42
CA ASP A 548 -32.77 -20.65 13.16
C ASP A 548 -34.12 -21.41 13.37
N THR A 549 -34.86 -21.57 12.28
CA THR A 549 -36.17 -22.27 12.30
C THR A 549 -36.08 -23.72 12.77
N ASP A 550 -34.93 -24.36 12.61
CA ASP A 550 -34.63 -25.73 13.00
C ASP A 550 -34.05 -25.81 14.43
N GLY A 551 -33.98 -24.68 15.14
CA GLY A 551 -33.46 -24.56 16.50
C GLY A 551 -31.92 -24.62 16.59
N ARG A 552 -31.19 -24.61 15.46
CA ARG A 552 -29.74 -24.60 15.43
C ARG A 552 -29.19 -23.19 15.71
N TRP A 553 -27.97 -23.11 16.24
CA TRP A 553 -27.28 -21.84 16.32
C TRP A 553 -26.98 -21.29 14.90
N ALA A 554 -27.24 -20.04 14.71
CA ALA A 554 -26.97 -19.35 13.46
C ALA A 554 -26.46 -17.94 13.72
N GLN A 555 -25.72 -17.42 12.75
CA GLN A 555 -25.27 -16.03 12.70
C GLN A 555 -25.79 -15.38 11.43
N LEU A 556 -26.12 -14.09 11.53
CA LEU A 556 -26.57 -13.26 10.40
C LEU A 556 -25.75 -11.97 10.38
N TYR A 557 -25.29 -11.58 9.21
CA TYR A 557 -24.71 -10.26 9.02
C TYR A 557 -25.78 -9.18 9.15
N ILE A 558 -25.53 -8.20 10.03
CA ILE A 558 -26.40 -7.06 10.25
C ILE A 558 -25.59 -5.76 10.32
N ASN A 559 -26.30 -4.63 10.15
CA ASN A 559 -25.74 -3.35 10.56
C ASN A 559 -26.03 -3.16 12.04
N THR A 560 -24.97 -3.08 12.85
CA THR A 560 -25.05 -2.75 14.26
C THR A 560 -25.24 -1.25 14.46
N GLU A 561 -25.59 -0.86 15.69
CA GLU A 561 -25.77 0.53 16.05
C GLU A 561 -24.44 1.31 16.04
N LYS A 562 -24.52 2.54 16.50
CA LYS A 562 -23.40 3.49 16.50
C LYS A 562 -22.33 3.08 17.51
N VAL A 563 -21.09 3.08 17.05
CA VAL A 563 -19.91 2.82 17.87
C VAL A 563 -18.99 4.02 17.80
N ASP A 564 -18.51 4.49 18.94
CA ASP A 564 -17.50 5.53 19.03
C ASP A 564 -16.17 4.90 19.46
N ILE A 565 -15.08 5.27 18.81
CA ILE A 565 -13.76 4.76 19.11
C ILE A 565 -12.85 5.95 19.38
N ALA A 566 -12.25 6.01 20.56
CA ALA A 566 -11.26 7.02 20.92
C ALA A 566 -9.92 6.39 21.23
N GLY A 567 -8.83 7.04 20.86
CA GLY A 567 -7.52 6.52 21.18
C GLY A 567 -6.43 7.59 21.19
N VAL A 568 -5.31 7.21 21.81
CA VAL A 568 -4.10 8.03 21.90
C VAL A 568 -2.89 7.14 21.62
N ASP A 569 -2.04 7.61 20.71
CA ASP A 569 -0.75 7.00 20.40
C ASP A 569 0.37 7.93 20.84
N ILE A 570 1.36 7.42 21.60
CA ILE A 570 2.56 8.13 22.02
C ILE A 570 3.77 7.36 21.48
N ASN A 571 4.66 8.05 20.79
CA ASN A 571 5.90 7.47 20.29
C ASN A 571 7.06 8.37 20.70
N ALA A 572 8.09 7.77 21.26
CA ALA A 572 9.35 8.42 21.60
C ALA A 572 10.50 7.61 21.02
N SER A 573 11.41 8.25 20.31
CA SER A 573 12.60 7.58 19.80
C SER A 573 13.84 8.43 19.95
N ALA A 574 14.97 7.76 20.20
CA ALA A 574 16.28 8.36 20.27
C ALA A 574 17.26 7.49 19.50
N LYS A 575 18.09 8.09 18.64
CA LYS A 575 19.17 7.43 17.90
C LYS A 575 20.50 8.09 18.25
N TYR A 576 21.49 7.30 18.64
CA TYR A 576 22.80 7.77 19.05
C TYR A 576 23.88 7.40 18.02
N PRO A 577 24.92 8.22 17.84
CA PRO A 577 26.00 7.94 16.86
C PRO A 577 26.75 6.63 17.10
N CYS A 578 26.72 6.09 18.31
CA CYS A 578 27.31 4.79 18.64
C CYS A 578 26.51 3.58 18.11
N GLY A 579 25.44 3.81 17.35
CA GLY A 579 24.55 2.76 16.83
C GLY A 579 23.42 2.35 17.77
N LEU A 580 23.36 2.91 19.00
CA LEU A 580 22.26 2.65 19.92
C LEU A 580 21.00 3.40 19.48
N GLY A 581 19.91 2.67 19.20
CA GLY A 581 18.57 3.20 18.97
C GLY A 581 17.62 2.76 20.08
N ILE A 582 16.85 3.70 20.62
CA ILE A 582 15.81 3.43 21.62
C ILE A 582 14.48 3.92 21.02
N ARG A 583 13.47 3.05 21.04
CA ARG A 583 12.10 3.38 20.65
C ARG A 583 11.15 2.91 21.75
N VAL A 584 10.28 3.78 22.17
CA VAL A 584 9.20 3.49 23.13
C VAL A 584 7.90 3.95 22.50
N SER A 585 6.92 3.07 22.49
CA SER A 585 5.61 3.34 21.92
C SER A 585 4.53 2.88 22.88
N TYR A 586 3.49 3.69 23.02
CA TYR A 586 2.32 3.38 23.82
C TYR A 586 1.07 3.73 23.00
N GLY A 587 0.11 2.81 22.96
CA GLY A 587 -1.20 3.01 22.36
C GLY A 587 -2.29 2.69 23.36
N TYR A 588 -3.30 3.54 23.44
CA TYR A 588 -4.52 3.31 24.21
C TYR A 588 -5.70 3.50 23.28
N LEU A 589 -6.63 2.54 23.32
CA LEU A 589 -7.87 2.55 22.55
C LEU A 589 -9.03 2.20 23.48
N HIS A 590 -10.15 2.90 23.30
CA HIS A 590 -11.40 2.59 23.98
C HIS A 590 -12.56 2.69 23.00
N GLU A 591 -13.39 1.65 22.99
CA GLU A 591 -14.59 1.53 22.18
C GLU A 591 -15.82 1.76 23.07
N PHE A 592 -16.71 2.65 22.65
CA PHE A 592 -17.95 2.98 23.34
C PHE A 592 -19.13 2.55 22.47
N MET A 593 -20.01 1.70 23.00
CA MET A 593 -21.32 1.52 22.39
C MET A 593 -22.18 2.73 22.73
N ARG A 594 -22.72 3.37 21.71
CA ARG A 594 -23.62 4.51 21.92
C ARG A 594 -25.02 3.98 22.03
N ASP A 595 -25.57 3.94 23.26
CA ASP A 595 -26.97 3.64 23.50
C ASP A 595 -27.87 4.61 22.74
N LYS A 596 -29.10 4.12 22.36
CA LYS A 596 -30.13 4.89 21.65
C LYS A 596 -30.58 6.11 22.39
#